data_f0c22cb3e2f0e22a4939b61e426d6677
#
_entry.id   f0c22cb3e2f0e22a4939b61e426d6677
#
_cell.length_a   1.000
_cell.length_b   1.000
_cell.length_c   1.000
_cell.angle_alpha   90.00
_cell.angle_beta   90.00
_cell.angle_gamma   90.00
#
_symmetry.space_group_name_H-M   'P 1'
#
loop_
_entity.id
_entity.type
_entity.pdbx_description
1 polymer ?
#
loop_
_entity_poly.entity_id
_entity_poly.type
_entity_poly.pdbx_seq_one_letter_code
_entity_poly.pdbx_strand_id
1 'polypeptide(L)'
;MKTEDTFPEVSIYTDGGAEPNPGKGGFGVIMTYKEYKKEFSQGYLLTTNNRMELMGVIFGLEQLKKPAIINVYSDSKYVVDGISKGWAEKWKSNNWFRKRTEKAVNADLWARLLELISKQHSVTFNWIKGHAGHIENERCDQLANIALNGKELLEDFGYKPTTETTSNLESSQEATSSYNKNKILNDGDICRKCNIPVIKKQTKKKTLKPNQDYFFEYYLLCPNCKTMYMVEAAKRFGNERGNQLFS
;
A
#
# COMPACT_ATOMS: atom_id res chain seq x y z
N MET A 1 -30.94 -26.02 -9.54
CA MET A 1 -30.86 -24.62 -9.07
C MET A 1 -29.42 -24.20 -9.22
N LYS A 2 -29.10 -23.26 -10.13
CA LYS A 2 -27.81 -22.65 -10.22
C LYS A 2 -27.70 -21.73 -9.00
N THR A 3 -26.75 -22.00 -8.09
CA THR A 3 -26.34 -21.04 -7.06
C THR A 3 -25.84 -19.81 -7.80
N GLU A 4 -26.55 -18.69 -7.71
CA GLU A 4 -26.00 -17.41 -8.13
C GLU A 4 -24.71 -17.21 -7.35
N ASP A 5 -23.57 -17.12 -8.05
CA ASP A 5 -22.28 -16.77 -7.45
C ASP A 5 -22.38 -15.32 -6.98
N THR A 6 -22.87 -15.13 -5.75
CA THR A 6 -22.93 -13.81 -5.13
C THR A 6 -21.54 -13.43 -4.68
N PHE A 7 -20.96 -12.40 -5.32
CA PHE A 7 -19.68 -11.84 -4.89
C PHE A 7 -19.79 -11.25 -3.48
N PRO A 8 -18.76 -11.41 -2.62
CA PRO A 8 -18.76 -10.82 -1.30
C PRO A 8 -18.76 -9.29 -1.41
N GLU A 9 -19.52 -8.62 -0.55
CA GLU A 9 -19.55 -7.16 -0.45
C GLU A 9 -18.62 -6.71 0.67
N VAL A 10 -17.63 -5.87 0.33
CA VAL A 10 -16.60 -5.38 1.26
C VAL A 10 -16.60 -3.86 1.27
N SER A 11 -16.57 -3.28 2.46
CA SER A 11 -16.32 -1.84 2.61
C SER A 11 -14.86 -1.60 3.03
N ILE A 12 -14.24 -0.61 2.39
CA ILE A 12 -12.87 -0.16 2.66
C ILE A 12 -12.92 1.33 3.00
N TYR A 13 -12.53 1.68 4.21
CA TYR A 13 -12.36 3.05 4.68
C TYR A 13 -10.88 3.37 4.69
N THR A 14 -10.50 4.55 4.17
CA THR A 14 -9.09 4.95 4.10
C THR A 14 -8.91 6.41 4.41
N ASP A 15 -7.81 6.71 5.06
CA ASP A 15 -7.28 8.05 5.25
C ASP A 15 -5.76 8.01 5.17
N GLY A 16 -5.13 9.12 4.77
CA GLY A 16 -3.69 9.22 4.65
C GLY A 16 -3.19 10.64 4.61
N GLY A 17 -2.02 10.84 5.21
CA GLY A 17 -1.43 12.17 5.30
C GLY A 17 0.08 12.14 5.39
N ALA A 18 0.68 13.33 5.26
CA ALA A 18 2.10 13.55 5.50
C ALA A 18 2.29 14.88 6.23
N GLU A 19 3.17 14.89 7.23
CA GLU A 19 3.46 16.09 8.01
C GLU A 19 4.98 16.18 8.31
N PRO A 20 5.64 17.29 7.84
CA PRO A 20 5.12 18.27 6.87
C PRO A 20 4.77 17.61 5.52
N ASN A 21 4.10 18.32 4.63
CA ASN A 21 3.78 17.81 3.29
C ASN A 21 4.57 18.57 2.19
N PRO A 22 5.60 17.98 1.54
CA PRO A 22 6.06 16.60 1.72
C PRO A 22 6.84 16.39 3.02
N GLY A 23 6.80 15.13 3.53
CA GLY A 23 7.49 14.74 4.75
C GLY A 23 7.21 13.31 5.16
N LYS A 24 7.33 13.03 6.46
CA LYS A 24 6.87 11.74 6.99
C LYS A 24 5.39 11.60 6.74
N GLY A 25 4.95 10.43 6.30
CA GLY A 25 3.55 10.19 6.05
C GLY A 25 3.10 8.82 6.50
N GLY A 26 1.80 8.62 6.49
CA GLY A 26 1.20 7.33 6.82
C GLY A 26 -0.21 7.24 6.29
N PHE A 27 -0.71 6.02 6.21
CA PHE A 27 -2.11 5.76 5.92
C PHE A 27 -2.71 4.81 6.95
N GLY A 28 -4.03 4.94 7.14
CA GLY A 28 -4.87 4.02 7.88
C GLY A 28 -5.93 3.41 6.97
N VAL A 29 -6.22 2.13 7.16
CA VAL A 29 -7.23 1.39 6.41
C VAL A 29 -8.06 0.55 7.34
N ILE A 30 -9.38 0.61 7.17
CA ILE A 30 -10.32 -0.29 7.82
C ILE A 30 -11.08 -1.04 6.74
N MET A 31 -11.11 -2.35 6.87
CA MET A 31 -11.88 -3.22 5.99
C MET A 31 -12.97 -3.92 6.77
N THR A 32 -14.19 -3.91 6.25
CA THR A 32 -15.33 -4.61 6.87
C THR A 32 -15.98 -5.56 5.87
N TYR A 33 -16.33 -6.74 6.37
CA TYR A 33 -17.10 -7.77 5.66
C TYR A 33 -18.01 -8.46 6.65
N LYS A 34 -19.30 -8.28 6.51
CA LYS A 34 -20.31 -8.71 7.51
C LYS A 34 -19.93 -8.16 8.89
N GLU A 35 -19.79 -9.04 9.89
CA GLU A 35 -19.35 -8.71 11.25
C GLU A 35 -17.82 -8.60 11.42
N TYR A 36 -17.05 -8.96 10.40
CA TYR A 36 -15.59 -8.92 10.48
C TYR A 36 -15.04 -7.53 10.13
N LYS A 37 -14.12 -7.07 10.96
CA LYS A 37 -13.40 -5.81 10.78
C LYS A 37 -11.90 -6.04 10.92
N LYS A 38 -11.10 -5.45 10.01
CA LYS A 38 -9.65 -5.42 10.09
C LYS A 38 -9.14 -4.00 9.95
N GLU A 39 -8.10 -3.69 10.72
CA GLU A 39 -7.40 -2.42 10.69
C GLU A 39 -5.98 -2.61 10.23
N PHE A 40 -5.49 -1.69 9.41
CA PHE A 40 -4.12 -1.68 8.90
C PHE A 40 -3.59 -0.26 8.89
N SER A 41 -2.28 -0.12 9.01
CA SER A 41 -1.60 1.16 8.86
C SER A 41 -0.15 0.96 8.43
N GLN A 42 0.40 1.93 7.72
CA GLN A 42 1.79 1.93 7.33
C GLN A 42 2.32 3.35 7.25
N GLY A 43 3.52 3.58 7.80
CA GLY A 43 4.22 4.86 7.77
C GLY A 43 5.37 4.88 6.75
N TYR A 44 5.69 6.08 6.28
CA TYR A 44 6.73 6.36 5.28
C TYR A 44 7.63 7.51 5.70
N LEU A 45 8.94 7.42 5.37
CA LEU A 45 9.96 8.39 5.74
C LEU A 45 9.78 9.75 5.04
N LEU A 46 9.45 9.71 3.74
CA LEU A 46 9.28 10.88 2.91
C LEU A 46 8.28 10.61 1.80
N THR A 47 7.16 11.32 1.84
CA THR A 47 6.05 11.16 0.90
C THR A 47 5.18 12.42 0.86
N THR A 48 3.98 12.34 0.28
CA THR A 48 2.98 13.42 0.25
C THR A 48 1.61 12.93 0.68
N ASN A 49 0.73 13.85 1.11
CA ASN A 49 -0.68 13.55 1.43
C ASN A 49 -1.33 12.70 0.33
N ASN A 50 -1.34 13.20 -0.91
CA ASN A 50 -2.00 12.53 -2.03
C ASN A 50 -1.46 11.11 -2.30
N ARG A 51 -0.19 10.86 -2.03
CA ARG A 51 0.38 9.52 -2.17
C ARG A 51 -0.13 8.60 -1.06
N MET A 52 -0.21 9.09 0.16
CA MET A 52 -0.71 8.30 1.29
C MET A 52 -2.18 7.94 1.14
N GLU A 53 -2.99 8.88 0.66
CA GLU A 53 -4.40 8.65 0.33
C GLU A 53 -4.57 7.56 -0.75
N LEU A 54 -3.79 7.62 -1.84
CA LEU A 54 -3.77 6.58 -2.88
C LEU A 54 -3.28 5.24 -2.35
N MET A 55 -2.19 5.25 -1.57
CA MET A 55 -1.60 4.03 -1.00
C MET A 55 -2.54 3.34 -0.03
N GLY A 56 -3.32 4.08 0.75
CA GLY A 56 -4.34 3.50 1.63
C GLY A 56 -5.36 2.67 0.84
N VAL A 57 -5.91 3.23 -0.24
CA VAL A 57 -6.86 2.50 -1.11
C VAL A 57 -6.20 1.30 -1.78
N ILE A 58 -5.01 1.48 -2.36
CA ILE A 58 -4.24 0.42 -3.01
C ILE A 58 -4.00 -0.72 -2.02
N PHE A 59 -3.51 -0.40 -0.83
CA PHE A 59 -3.25 -1.40 0.21
C PHE A 59 -4.50 -2.17 0.57
N GLY A 60 -5.64 -1.49 0.79
CA GLY A 60 -6.92 -2.14 1.08
C GLY A 60 -7.35 -3.13 -0.01
N LEU A 61 -7.24 -2.74 -1.28
CA LEU A 61 -7.58 -3.61 -2.42
C LEU A 61 -6.64 -4.82 -2.53
N GLU A 62 -5.37 -4.67 -2.20
CA GLU A 62 -4.37 -5.75 -2.22
C GLU A 62 -4.58 -6.81 -1.13
N GLN A 63 -5.32 -6.49 -0.08
CA GLN A 63 -5.67 -7.47 0.95
C GLN A 63 -6.73 -8.48 0.47
N LEU A 64 -7.41 -8.22 -0.64
CA LEU A 64 -8.47 -9.07 -1.16
C LEU A 64 -7.89 -10.24 -1.96
N LYS A 65 -8.30 -11.46 -1.59
CA LYS A 65 -7.84 -12.70 -2.24
C LYS A 65 -8.69 -13.12 -3.44
N LYS A 66 -9.90 -12.58 -3.54
CA LYS A 66 -10.89 -12.92 -4.57
C LYS A 66 -11.61 -11.65 -5.02
N PRO A 67 -12.13 -11.64 -6.26
CA PRO A 67 -12.99 -10.56 -6.71
C PRO A 67 -14.18 -10.35 -5.77
N ALA A 68 -14.51 -9.10 -5.51
CA ALA A 68 -15.56 -8.68 -4.61
C ALA A 68 -16.33 -7.48 -5.17
N ILE A 69 -17.49 -7.19 -4.61
CA ILE A 69 -18.19 -5.91 -4.73
C ILE A 69 -17.63 -5.01 -3.64
N ILE A 70 -17.01 -3.88 -4.01
CA ILE A 70 -16.25 -3.06 -3.07
C ILE A 70 -16.82 -1.65 -3.00
N ASN A 71 -17.05 -1.18 -1.78
CA ASN A 71 -17.38 0.20 -1.48
C ASN A 71 -16.18 0.86 -0.78
N VAL A 72 -15.48 1.76 -1.47
CA VAL A 72 -14.38 2.56 -0.90
C VAL A 72 -14.96 3.87 -0.37
N TYR A 73 -14.61 4.21 0.86
CA TYR A 73 -14.98 5.45 1.54
C TYR A 73 -13.71 6.24 1.88
N SER A 74 -13.64 7.47 1.41
CA SER A 74 -12.51 8.37 1.69
C SER A 74 -12.97 9.82 1.65
N ASP A 75 -12.36 10.67 2.46
CA ASP A 75 -12.56 12.13 2.42
C ASP A 75 -11.61 12.83 1.42
N SER A 76 -10.72 12.08 0.79
CA SER A 76 -9.87 12.55 -0.28
C SER A 76 -10.65 12.79 -1.57
N LYS A 77 -10.96 14.03 -1.88
CA LYS A 77 -11.50 14.37 -3.21
C LYS A 77 -10.54 14.04 -4.34
N TYR A 78 -9.23 14.08 -4.08
CA TYR A 78 -8.23 13.72 -5.08
C TYR A 78 -8.40 12.27 -5.55
N VAL A 79 -8.57 11.35 -4.63
CA VAL A 79 -8.75 9.92 -4.92
C VAL A 79 -10.13 9.66 -5.51
N VAL A 80 -11.19 10.10 -4.81
CA VAL A 80 -12.58 9.83 -5.22
C VAL A 80 -12.87 10.44 -6.58
N ASP A 81 -12.56 11.71 -6.80
CA ASP A 81 -12.78 12.39 -8.09
C ASP A 81 -11.90 11.80 -9.20
N GLY A 82 -10.66 11.39 -8.87
CA GLY A 82 -9.74 10.80 -9.83
C GLY A 82 -10.30 9.56 -10.51
N ILE A 83 -11.07 8.74 -9.76
CA ILE A 83 -11.75 7.55 -10.29
C ILE A 83 -13.16 7.91 -10.78
N SER A 84 -14.01 8.51 -9.94
CA SER A 84 -15.43 8.72 -10.26
C SER A 84 -15.66 9.66 -11.45
N LYS A 85 -14.74 10.60 -11.69
CA LYS A 85 -14.77 11.50 -12.88
C LYS A 85 -13.94 10.97 -14.06
N GLY A 86 -13.38 9.76 -13.94
CA GLY A 86 -12.59 9.11 -15.01
C GLY A 86 -11.26 9.80 -15.33
N TRP A 87 -10.71 10.60 -14.40
CA TRP A 87 -9.46 11.31 -14.64
C TRP A 87 -8.28 10.35 -14.79
N ALA A 88 -8.17 9.35 -13.95
CA ALA A 88 -7.09 8.37 -13.97
C ALA A 88 -7.10 7.56 -15.28
N GLU A 89 -8.26 7.12 -15.75
CA GLU A 89 -8.42 6.41 -17.03
C GLU A 89 -8.05 7.31 -18.22
N LYS A 90 -8.49 8.58 -18.20
CA LYS A 90 -8.12 9.56 -19.21
C LYS A 90 -6.60 9.80 -19.25
N TRP A 91 -5.94 9.89 -18.10
CA TRP A 91 -4.49 10.04 -18.06
C TRP A 91 -3.79 8.78 -18.58
N LYS A 92 -4.27 7.60 -18.19
CA LYS A 92 -3.75 6.31 -18.68
C LYS A 92 -3.86 6.21 -20.20
N SER A 93 -5.01 6.54 -20.80
CA SER A 93 -5.21 6.52 -22.25
C SER A 93 -4.34 7.54 -22.99
N ASN A 94 -3.90 8.61 -22.31
CA ASN A 94 -3.01 9.64 -22.82
C ASN A 94 -1.55 9.46 -22.33
N ASN A 95 -1.08 8.21 -22.16
CA ASN A 95 0.27 7.90 -21.72
C ASN A 95 0.68 8.63 -20.43
N TRP A 96 -0.24 8.81 -19.51
CA TRP A 96 -0.07 9.53 -18.24
C TRP A 96 0.22 11.02 -18.40
N PHE A 97 -0.20 11.63 -19.47
CA PHE A 97 -0.15 13.08 -19.63
C PHE A 97 -1.52 13.71 -19.29
N ARG A 98 -1.51 14.67 -18.38
CA ARG A 98 -2.67 15.49 -18.01
C ARG A 98 -2.93 16.59 -19.05
N LYS A 99 -1.84 17.15 -19.60
CA LYS A 99 -1.81 18.11 -20.71
C LYS A 99 -0.70 17.72 -21.67
N ARG A 100 -0.57 18.44 -22.78
CA ARG A 100 0.40 18.13 -23.84
C ARG A 100 1.84 17.88 -23.34
N THR A 101 2.28 18.60 -22.32
CA THR A 101 3.64 18.53 -21.77
C THR A 101 3.70 18.21 -20.28
N GLU A 102 2.54 18.07 -19.62
CA GLU A 102 2.44 17.87 -18.17
C GLU A 102 2.02 16.44 -17.83
N LYS A 103 2.90 15.68 -17.22
CA LYS A 103 2.57 14.34 -16.71
C LYS A 103 1.58 14.41 -15.53
N ALA A 104 0.75 13.41 -15.42
CA ALA A 104 -0.08 13.21 -14.24
C ALA A 104 0.81 12.95 -13.02
N VAL A 105 0.52 13.64 -11.92
CA VAL A 105 1.21 13.41 -10.66
C VAL A 105 0.78 12.05 -10.11
N ASN A 106 1.71 11.30 -9.49
CA ASN A 106 1.49 9.96 -8.92
C ASN A 106 0.98 8.94 -9.95
N ALA A 107 1.44 9.03 -11.20
CA ALA A 107 1.03 8.13 -12.27
C ALA A 107 1.32 6.65 -11.97
N ASP A 108 2.38 6.37 -11.19
CA ASP A 108 2.74 5.06 -10.67
C ASP A 108 1.63 4.46 -9.80
N LEU A 109 1.12 5.23 -8.86
CA LEU A 109 0.05 4.80 -7.95
C LEU A 109 -1.30 4.72 -8.67
N TRP A 110 -1.60 5.65 -9.57
CA TRP A 110 -2.82 5.59 -10.37
C TRP A 110 -2.85 4.35 -11.27
N ALA A 111 -1.71 4.00 -11.89
CA ALA A 111 -1.60 2.79 -12.71
C ALA A 111 -1.89 1.52 -11.88
N ARG A 112 -1.29 1.42 -10.69
CA ARG A 112 -1.49 0.31 -9.75
C ARG A 112 -2.94 0.23 -9.27
N LEU A 113 -3.55 1.37 -8.92
CA LEU A 113 -4.95 1.43 -8.49
C LEU A 113 -5.90 0.94 -9.57
N LEU A 114 -5.76 1.43 -10.82
CA LEU A 114 -6.60 1.00 -11.94
C LEU A 114 -6.44 -0.49 -12.25
N GLU A 115 -5.23 -1.04 -12.12
CA GLU A 115 -5.00 -2.47 -12.28
C GLU A 115 -5.74 -3.29 -11.19
N LEU A 116 -5.69 -2.84 -9.95
CA LEU A 116 -6.38 -3.52 -8.83
C LEU A 116 -7.90 -3.44 -8.97
N ILE A 117 -8.43 -2.28 -9.38
CA ILE A 117 -9.86 -2.12 -9.67
C ILE A 117 -10.31 -3.10 -10.76
N SER A 118 -9.53 -3.26 -11.82
CA SER A 118 -9.89 -4.17 -12.94
C SER A 118 -9.94 -5.65 -12.55
N LYS A 119 -9.37 -6.03 -11.42
CA LYS A 119 -9.39 -7.40 -10.88
C LYS A 119 -10.62 -7.68 -10.01
N GLN A 120 -11.41 -6.66 -9.69
CA GLN A 120 -12.59 -6.80 -8.84
C GLN A 120 -13.87 -6.95 -9.66
N HIS A 121 -14.95 -7.44 -9.03
CA HIS A 121 -16.25 -7.49 -9.70
C HIS A 121 -16.79 -6.08 -9.95
N SER A 122 -16.77 -5.23 -8.92
CA SER A 122 -17.08 -3.81 -9.01
C SER A 122 -16.44 -3.03 -7.87
N VAL A 123 -16.08 -1.76 -8.11
CA VAL A 123 -15.56 -0.86 -7.08
C VAL A 123 -16.26 0.48 -7.19
N THR A 124 -16.91 0.88 -6.12
CA THR A 124 -17.58 2.19 -6.00
C THR A 124 -16.82 3.06 -5.03
N PHE A 125 -16.52 4.30 -5.44
CA PHE A 125 -15.84 5.29 -4.60
C PHE A 125 -16.86 6.28 -4.04
N ASN A 126 -16.91 6.38 -2.72
CA ASN A 126 -17.81 7.22 -1.96
C ASN A 126 -17.01 8.29 -1.25
N TRP A 127 -17.26 9.55 -1.61
CA TRP A 127 -16.69 10.65 -0.85
C TRP A 127 -17.47 10.86 0.45
N ILE A 128 -16.75 10.96 1.55
CA ILE A 128 -17.30 11.31 2.86
C ILE A 128 -16.67 12.62 3.33
N LYS A 129 -17.35 13.34 4.19
CA LYS A 129 -16.78 14.57 4.75
C LYS A 129 -15.86 14.22 5.91
N GLY A 130 -14.58 14.64 5.82
CA GLY A 130 -13.61 14.48 6.90
C GLY A 130 -14.07 15.17 8.20
N HIS A 131 -13.74 14.57 9.35
CA HIS A 131 -14.08 15.06 10.70
C HIS A 131 -15.56 15.37 10.89
N ALA A 132 -16.45 14.56 10.31
CA ALA A 132 -17.90 14.75 10.39
C ALA A 132 -18.61 13.64 11.17
N GLY A 133 -17.91 12.95 12.08
CA GLY A 133 -18.47 11.89 12.92
C GLY A 133 -18.55 10.51 12.26
N HIS A 134 -17.87 10.30 11.14
CA HIS A 134 -17.72 8.97 10.54
C HIS A 134 -16.67 8.16 11.32
N ILE A 135 -17.11 7.25 12.17
CA ILE A 135 -16.27 6.53 13.14
C ILE A 135 -15.10 5.83 12.44
N GLU A 136 -15.35 5.16 11.30
CA GLU A 136 -14.31 4.45 10.55
C GLU A 136 -13.29 5.40 9.94
N ASN A 137 -13.71 6.57 9.43
CA ASN A 137 -12.78 7.56 8.86
C ASN A 137 -11.91 8.20 9.93
N GLU A 138 -12.52 8.59 11.06
CA GLU A 138 -11.77 9.14 12.21
C GLU A 138 -10.77 8.10 12.76
N ARG A 139 -11.14 6.83 12.72
CA ARG A 139 -10.23 5.75 13.10
C ARG A 139 -9.10 5.56 12.08
N CYS A 140 -9.37 5.71 10.78
CA CYS A 140 -8.33 5.68 9.73
C CYS A 140 -7.33 6.84 9.92
N ASP A 141 -7.80 8.06 10.21
CA ASP A 141 -6.95 9.21 10.56
C ASP A 141 -6.04 8.90 11.75
N GLN A 142 -6.60 8.36 12.85
CA GLN A 142 -5.80 7.94 14.01
C GLN A 142 -4.72 6.91 13.62
N LEU A 143 -5.07 5.90 12.81
CA LEU A 143 -4.15 4.88 12.34
C LEU A 143 -3.04 5.47 11.46
N ALA A 144 -3.38 6.40 10.57
CA ALA A 144 -2.41 7.13 9.75
C ALA A 144 -1.44 7.94 10.62
N ASN A 145 -1.95 8.64 11.62
CA ASN A 145 -1.16 9.42 12.58
C ASN A 145 -0.24 8.55 13.44
N ILE A 146 -0.70 7.40 13.90
CA ILE A 146 0.13 6.41 14.61
C ILE A 146 1.24 5.91 13.70
N ALA A 147 0.93 5.59 12.44
CA ALA A 147 1.87 5.04 11.49
C ALA A 147 2.98 6.04 11.12
N LEU A 148 2.65 7.29 10.82
CA LEU A 148 3.64 8.33 10.46
C LEU A 148 4.59 8.68 11.62
N ASN A 149 4.13 8.52 12.88
CA ASN A 149 4.93 8.74 14.08
C ASN A 149 5.61 7.46 14.58
N GLY A 150 5.39 6.34 13.89
CA GLY A 150 5.97 5.04 14.22
C GLY A 150 7.48 4.97 14.00
N LYS A 151 8.09 3.91 14.50
CA LYS A 151 9.53 3.64 14.34
C LYS A 151 9.85 2.91 13.04
N GLU A 152 8.90 2.18 12.48
CA GLU A 152 9.05 1.35 11.29
C GLU A 152 8.46 2.07 10.06
N LEU A 153 9.19 3.08 9.57
CA LEU A 153 8.81 3.84 8.39
C LEU A 153 9.46 3.22 7.14
N LEU A 154 8.67 3.03 6.09
CA LEU A 154 9.14 2.56 4.79
C LEU A 154 9.65 3.71 3.91
N GLU A 155 10.37 3.38 2.85
CA GLU A 155 10.71 4.32 1.78
C GLU A 155 9.58 4.32 0.73
N ASP A 156 9.16 5.53 0.30
CA ASP A 156 8.28 5.69 -0.84
C ASP A 156 9.11 5.83 -2.12
N PHE A 157 9.45 4.70 -2.73
CA PHE A 157 10.31 4.66 -3.93
C PHE A 157 9.72 5.37 -5.15
N GLY A 158 8.41 5.57 -5.19
CA GLY A 158 7.73 6.29 -6.26
C GLY A 158 7.76 7.80 -6.09
N TYR A 159 8.05 8.29 -4.89
CA TYR A 159 8.17 9.72 -4.63
C TYR A 159 9.55 10.23 -5.02
N LYS A 160 9.59 11.25 -5.88
CA LYS A 160 10.82 11.94 -6.27
C LYS A 160 10.76 13.36 -5.73
N PRO A 161 11.53 13.67 -4.66
CA PRO A 161 11.57 15.02 -4.13
C PRO A 161 12.13 15.99 -5.17
N THR A 162 11.58 17.21 -5.22
CA THR A 162 12.16 18.32 -5.99
C THR A 162 13.40 18.84 -5.28
N THR A 163 14.30 19.50 -6.01
CA THR A 163 15.57 20.07 -5.48
C THR A 163 15.37 20.98 -4.27
N GLU A 164 14.22 21.65 -4.17
CA GLU A 164 13.86 22.50 -3.01
C GLU A 164 13.54 21.69 -1.75
N THR A 165 13.06 20.48 -1.90
CA THR A 165 12.72 19.56 -0.79
C THR A 165 13.98 18.94 -0.18
N THR A 166 15.02 18.74 -0.98
CA THR A 166 16.31 18.19 -0.50
C THR A 166 17.09 19.17 0.39
N SER A 167 17.03 20.48 0.13
CA SER A 167 17.73 21.48 0.94
C SER A 167 17.18 21.62 2.36
N ASN A 168 15.88 21.37 2.56
CA ASN A 168 15.26 21.40 3.89
C ASN A 168 15.46 20.11 4.71
N LEU A 169 15.88 19.02 4.05
CA LEU A 169 16.17 17.74 4.70
C LEU A 169 17.63 17.64 5.18
N GLU A 170 18.55 18.31 4.49
CA GLU A 170 19.97 18.32 4.88
C GLU A 170 20.21 19.04 6.20
N SER A 171 19.37 20.04 6.55
CA SER A 171 19.48 20.79 7.81
C SER A 171 18.92 20.05 9.04
N SER A 172 18.21 18.94 8.86
CA SER A 172 17.63 18.11 9.93
C SER A 172 18.29 16.73 10.09
N GLN A 173 19.36 16.45 9.35
CA GLN A 173 20.00 15.12 9.28
C GLN A 173 21.19 14.89 10.25
N GLU A 174 21.49 15.78 11.20
CA GLU A 174 22.54 15.50 12.20
C GLU A 174 22.13 14.55 13.34
N ALA A 175 20.89 14.04 13.36
CA ALA A 175 20.43 13.24 14.50
C ALA A 175 20.02 11.78 14.21
N THR A 176 20.05 11.24 12.98
CA THR A 176 19.68 9.83 12.73
C THR A 176 20.43 9.17 11.56
N SER A 177 21.76 9.23 11.60
CA SER A 177 22.60 8.49 10.65
C SER A 177 22.89 7.06 11.12
N SER A 178 21.89 6.20 11.18
CA SER A 178 22.10 4.74 11.25
C SER A 178 20.98 3.91 10.63
N TYR A 179 20.27 4.41 9.62
CA TYR A 179 19.31 3.57 8.92
C TYR A 179 19.98 2.88 7.72
N ASN A 180 20.06 1.58 7.84
CA ASN A 180 20.69 0.60 6.96
C ASN A 180 20.38 0.81 5.47
N LYS A 181 21.30 1.42 4.72
CA LYS A 181 21.33 1.44 3.23
C LYS A 181 21.39 0.06 2.56
N ASN A 182 21.17 -1.03 3.32
CA ASN A 182 21.47 -2.39 2.89
C ASN A 182 20.34 -3.42 3.11
N LYS A 183 19.09 -3.02 3.31
CA LYS A 183 17.99 -4.00 3.46
C LYS A 183 17.50 -4.43 2.08
N ILE A 184 17.56 -5.74 1.79
CA ILE A 184 17.01 -6.34 0.56
C ILE A 184 15.58 -6.74 0.87
N LEU A 185 14.59 -6.08 0.27
CA LEU A 185 13.16 -6.23 0.59
C LEU A 185 12.30 -6.58 -0.62
N ASN A 186 12.72 -6.17 -1.82
CA ASN A 186 11.91 -6.27 -3.03
C ASN A 186 12.60 -7.07 -4.12
N ASP A 187 11.79 -7.57 -5.05
CA ASP A 187 12.26 -8.13 -6.31
C ASP A 187 13.02 -7.04 -7.09
N GLY A 188 14.21 -7.35 -7.56
CA GLY A 188 15.07 -6.39 -8.24
C GLY A 188 16.04 -5.62 -7.35
N ASP A 189 15.94 -5.69 -6.01
CA ASP A 189 16.92 -5.07 -5.10
C ASP A 189 18.33 -5.63 -5.34
N ILE A 190 19.33 -4.80 -5.10
CA ILE A 190 20.72 -5.17 -5.40
C ILE A 190 21.32 -6.05 -4.30
N CYS A 191 21.74 -7.24 -4.66
CA CYS A 191 22.40 -8.19 -3.74
C CYS A 191 23.62 -7.58 -3.07
N ARG A 192 23.69 -7.65 -1.73
CA ARG A 192 24.79 -7.10 -0.94
C ARG A 192 26.15 -7.75 -1.21
N LYS A 193 26.18 -8.98 -1.76
CA LYS A 193 27.42 -9.72 -1.97
C LYS A 193 28.02 -9.53 -3.36
N CYS A 194 27.20 -9.32 -4.39
CA CYS A 194 27.70 -9.35 -5.76
C CYS A 194 27.05 -8.29 -6.67
N ASN A 195 26.30 -7.33 -6.13
CA ASN A 195 25.67 -6.22 -6.84
C ASN A 195 24.77 -6.65 -8.04
N ILE A 196 24.22 -7.87 -8.01
CA ILE A 196 23.28 -8.36 -9.01
C ILE A 196 21.86 -8.28 -8.45
N PRO A 197 20.85 -7.86 -9.23
CA PRO A 197 19.46 -7.82 -8.79
C PRO A 197 18.99 -9.20 -8.29
N VAL A 198 18.32 -9.22 -7.13
CA VAL A 198 17.69 -10.44 -6.59
C VAL A 198 16.35 -10.68 -7.26
N ILE A 199 15.92 -11.95 -7.27
CA ILE A 199 14.63 -12.38 -7.82
C ILE A 199 13.76 -13.00 -6.74
N LYS A 200 12.46 -12.71 -6.78
CA LYS A 200 11.46 -13.28 -5.89
C LYS A 200 11.22 -14.75 -6.21
N LYS A 201 11.28 -15.61 -5.18
CA LYS A 201 11.01 -17.05 -5.28
C LYS A 201 9.98 -17.48 -4.26
N GLN A 202 8.95 -18.17 -4.72
CA GLN A 202 7.93 -18.77 -3.85
C GLN A 202 8.50 -19.95 -3.07
N THR A 203 8.13 -20.07 -1.80
CA THR A 203 8.49 -21.24 -1.01
C THR A 203 7.59 -22.43 -1.38
N LYS A 204 8.18 -23.61 -1.44
CA LYS A 204 7.42 -24.85 -1.73
C LYS A 204 6.53 -25.28 -0.55
N LYS A 205 6.84 -24.85 0.68
CA LYS A 205 6.11 -25.23 1.89
C LYS A 205 5.04 -24.18 2.22
N LYS A 206 3.79 -24.63 2.26
CA LYS A 206 2.61 -23.84 2.63
C LYS A 206 2.01 -24.29 3.98
N THR A 207 2.64 -25.23 4.68
CA THR A 207 2.15 -25.79 5.96
C THR A 207 3.21 -25.65 7.04
N LEU A 208 2.75 -25.28 8.25
CA LEU A 208 3.60 -25.21 9.43
C LEU A 208 4.00 -26.60 9.94
N LYS A 209 5.23 -26.73 10.42
CA LYS A 209 5.65 -27.90 11.19
C LYS A 209 5.13 -27.80 12.64
N PRO A 210 4.97 -28.91 13.36
CA PRO A 210 4.80 -28.86 14.81
C PRO A 210 5.90 -27.99 15.43
N ASN A 211 5.51 -27.05 16.29
CA ASN A 211 6.39 -26.05 16.94
C ASN A 211 6.95 -24.95 16.00
N GLN A 212 6.24 -24.60 14.95
CA GLN A 212 6.59 -23.50 14.08
C GLN A 212 5.40 -22.51 14.05
N ASP A 213 5.63 -21.25 14.47
CA ASP A 213 4.60 -20.23 14.59
C ASP A 213 4.32 -19.52 13.27
N TYR A 214 5.29 -19.53 12.34
CA TYR A 214 5.18 -18.85 11.06
C TYR A 214 5.96 -19.57 9.95
N PHE A 215 5.67 -19.19 8.68
CA PHE A 215 6.49 -19.54 7.52
C PHE A 215 6.63 -18.32 6.60
N PHE A 216 7.61 -18.33 5.70
CA PHE A 216 7.73 -17.31 4.67
C PHE A 216 7.07 -17.82 3.38
N GLU A 217 6.16 -17.03 2.82
CA GLU A 217 5.47 -17.35 1.56
C GLU A 217 6.42 -17.26 0.37
N TYR A 218 7.36 -16.34 0.42
CA TYR A 218 8.43 -16.19 -0.58
C TYR A 218 9.73 -15.73 0.09
N TYR A 219 10.80 -15.76 -0.68
CA TYR A 219 12.10 -15.20 -0.33
C TYR A 219 12.73 -14.55 -1.56
N LEU A 220 13.72 -13.69 -1.37
CA LEU A 220 14.48 -13.10 -2.47
C LEU A 220 15.80 -13.89 -2.65
N LEU A 221 16.09 -14.26 -3.88
CA LEU A 221 17.26 -15.08 -4.22
C LEU A 221 18.15 -14.31 -5.20
N CYS A 222 19.43 -14.16 -4.88
CA CYS A 222 20.38 -13.69 -5.86
C CYS A 222 20.67 -14.80 -6.91
N PRO A 223 20.42 -14.55 -8.20
CA PRO A 223 20.65 -15.58 -9.24
C PRO A 223 22.12 -15.92 -9.41
N ASN A 224 23.03 -15.01 -9.07
CA ASN A 224 24.47 -15.19 -9.19
C ASN A 224 25.08 -15.91 -7.96
N CYS A 225 25.09 -15.26 -6.79
CA CYS A 225 25.77 -15.80 -5.61
C CYS A 225 24.90 -16.73 -4.75
N LYS A 226 23.65 -16.99 -5.14
CA LYS A 226 22.67 -17.86 -4.46
C LYS A 226 22.34 -17.43 -3.02
N THR A 227 22.70 -16.21 -2.62
CA THR A 227 22.31 -15.68 -1.31
C THR A 227 20.79 -15.51 -1.23
N MET A 228 20.19 -16.03 -0.18
CA MET A 228 18.76 -15.90 0.12
C MET A 228 18.54 -14.79 1.15
N TYR A 229 17.50 -13.98 0.93
CA TYR A 229 17.06 -12.94 1.83
C TYR A 229 15.61 -13.23 2.24
N MET A 230 15.39 -13.45 3.54
CA MET A 230 14.06 -13.62 4.10
C MET A 230 13.46 -12.25 4.36
N VAL A 231 12.28 -12.02 3.82
CA VAL A 231 11.60 -10.71 3.88
C VAL A 231 10.45 -10.79 4.88
N GLU A 232 10.42 -9.90 5.84
CA GLU A 232 9.39 -9.91 6.90
C GLU A 232 7.97 -9.81 6.32
N ALA A 233 7.78 -9.04 5.25
CA ALA A 233 6.52 -8.94 4.52
C ALA A 233 6.02 -10.28 3.94
N ALA A 234 6.93 -11.26 3.77
CA ALA A 234 6.59 -12.61 3.31
C ALA A 234 6.21 -13.57 4.43
N LYS A 235 6.27 -13.14 5.69
CA LYS A 235 6.00 -13.94 6.88
C LYS A 235 4.50 -14.16 7.05
N ARG A 236 4.11 -15.41 7.32
CA ARG A 236 2.72 -15.81 7.56
C ARG A 236 2.63 -16.63 8.85
N PHE A 237 1.67 -16.32 9.70
CA PHE A 237 1.43 -17.00 10.97
C PHE A 237 0.35 -18.08 10.84
N GLY A 238 0.48 -19.16 11.62
CA GLY A 238 -0.33 -20.38 11.46
C GLY A 238 -1.75 -20.36 12.00
N ASN A 239 -2.18 -19.33 12.69
CA ASN A 239 -3.48 -19.27 13.37
C ASN A 239 -4.39 -18.18 12.82
N GLU A 240 -4.86 -18.33 11.58
CA GLU A 240 -6.03 -17.60 11.09
C GLU A 240 -7.05 -18.57 10.45
N ARG A 241 -7.66 -19.42 11.28
CA ARG A 241 -8.92 -20.05 10.93
C ARG A 241 -10.03 -19.01 11.10
N GLY A 242 -10.49 -18.43 10.01
CA GLY A 242 -11.67 -17.58 10.05
C GLY A 242 -11.78 -16.51 8.97
N ASN A 243 -10.71 -16.19 8.26
CA ASN A 243 -10.77 -15.06 7.33
C ASN A 243 -10.26 -15.42 5.93
N GLN A 244 -11.07 -16.16 5.18
CA GLN A 244 -10.75 -16.52 3.78
C GLN A 244 -10.80 -15.34 2.80
N LEU A 245 -11.27 -14.17 3.21
CA LEU A 245 -11.45 -13.00 2.36
C LEU A 245 -10.31 -11.98 2.48
N PHE A 246 -9.69 -11.87 3.68
CA PHE A 246 -8.58 -10.95 3.94
C PHE A 246 -7.28 -11.72 4.15
N SER A 247 -6.18 -11.21 3.59
CA SER A 247 -4.82 -11.77 3.77
C SER A 247 -4.15 -11.29 5.05
#